data_ec014b7e4a463a3a75df6caad4628870
#
_entry.id   ec014b7e4a463a3a75df6caad4628870
#
_cell.length_a   1.000
_cell.length_b   1.000
_cell.length_c   1.000
_cell.angle_alpha   90.00
_cell.angle_beta   90.00
_cell.angle_gamma   90.00
#
_symmetry.space_group_name_H-M   'P 1'
#
loop_
_entity.id
_entity.type
_entity.pdbx_description
1 polymer ?
#
loop_
_entity_poly.entity_id
_entity_poly.type
_entity_poly.pdbx_seq_one_letter_code
_entity_poly.pdbx_strand_id
1 'polypeptide(L)'
;MEDFGLKAAIGDVCKQMQYGIELTCITKGLSKRMDKYLELAVYRTVQELVTNVVKHAKATKAKIEVTGTPEQIEIRVIDNGMGMIVSKEGKEGIGLASIRSKIKLLNGTVSIHSNTESGTTVEVVIPNTNPNY
;
A
#
# COMPACT_ATOMS: atom_id res chain seq x y z
N MET A 1 14.34 0.96 10.63
CA MET A 1 12.95 0.61 10.96
C MET A 1 12.77 0.11 12.39
N GLU A 2 13.77 -0.50 12.96
CA GLU A 2 13.66 -1.07 14.30
C GLU A 2 13.40 -0.05 15.41
N ASP A 3 14.03 1.13 15.31
CA ASP A 3 13.95 2.16 16.36
C ASP A 3 12.69 3.01 16.28
N PHE A 4 12.10 3.12 15.11
CA PHE A 4 10.99 4.05 14.88
C PHE A 4 9.67 3.36 14.57
N GLY A 5 9.72 2.07 14.29
CA GLY A 5 8.54 1.30 13.99
C GLY A 5 7.97 1.56 12.59
N LEU A 6 6.97 0.75 12.26
CA LEU A 6 6.34 0.79 10.93
C LEU A 6 5.60 2.10 10.68
N LYS A 7 4.93 2.64 11.69
CA LYS A 7 4.19 3.90 11.57
C LYS A 7 5.10 5.05 11.10
N ALA A 8 6.27 5.19 11.72
CA ALA A 8 7.20 6.24 11.36
C ALA A 8 7.78 6.00 9.95
N ALA A 9 8.08 4.75 9.62
CA ALA A 9 8.62 4.41 8.31
C ALA A 9 7.62 4.74 7.19
N ILE A 10 6.34 4.46 7.39
CA ILE A 10 5.30 4.80 6.42
C ILE A 10 5.17 6.32 6.27
N GLY A 11 5.22 7.05 7.38
CA GLY A 11 5.19 8.51 7.34
C GLY A 11 6.34 9.09 6.54
N ASP A 12 7.54 8.52 6.68
CA ASP A 12 8.70 8.96 5.93
C ASP A 12 8.56 8.70 4.43
N VAL A 13 7.99 7.56 4.04
CA VAL A 13 7.73 7.28 2.63
C VAL A 13 6.83 8.37 2.03
N CYS A 14 5.76 8.74 2.74
CA CYS A 14 4.86 9.77 2.26
C CYS A 14 5.56 11.11 2.13
N LYS A 15 6.40 11.49 3.08
CA LYS A 15 7.15 12.75 3.01
C LYS A 15 8.13 12.78 1.84
N GLN A 16 8.86 11.70 1.63
CA GLN A 16 9.87 11.63 0.59
C GLN A 16 9.29 11.61 -0.82
N MET A 17 8.06 11.13 -0.96
CA MET A 17 7.43 10.95 -2.26
C MET A 17 6.49 12.06 -2.69
N GLN A 18 6.43 13.17 -1.95
CA GLN A 18 5.53 14.29 -2.28
C GLN A 18 6.09 15.20 -3.38
N TYR A 19 6.24 14.67 -4.56
CA TYR A 19 6.68 15.42 -5.73
C TYR A 19 5.48 15.79 -6.60
N GLY A 20 4.89 16.96 -6.32
CA GLY A 20 3.74 17.42 -7.07
C GLY A 20 2.43 16.73 -6.74
N ILE A 21 2.42 15.88 -5.71
CA ILE A 21 1.23 15.18 -5.23
C ILE A 21 1.07 15.43 -3.74
N GLU A 22 -0.14 15.73 -3.32
CA GLU A 22 -0.47 15.82 -1.91
C GLU A 22 -0.75 14.41 -1.37
N LEU A 23 0.15 13.91 -0.52
CA LEU A 23 0.01 12.58 0.08
C LEU A 23 -0.43 12.71 1.52
N THR A 24 -1.52 12.04 1.88
CA THR A 24 -2.02 11.94 3.25
C THR A 24 -1.83 10.53 3.74
N CYS A 25 -1.23 10.37 4.91
CA CYS A 25 -0.91 9.07 5.46
C CYS A 25 -1.61 8.90 6.81
N ILE A 26 -2.44 7.86 6.92
CA ILE A 26 -3.16 7.54 8.14
C ILE A 26 -2.80 6.13 8.57
N THR A 27 -2.39 5.96 9.82
CA THR A 27 -2.07 4.66 10.37
C THR A 27 -2.87 4.43 11.65
N LYS A 28 -3.38 3.22 11.82
CA LYS A 28 -4.14 2.81 13.00
C LYS A 28 -3.73 1.41 13.42
N GLY A 29 -3.59 1.21 14.72
CA GLY A 29 -3.29 -0.11 15.25
C GLY A 29 -1.89 -0.63 14.99
N LEU A 30 -0.95 0.23 14.60
CA LEU A 30 0.42 -0.16 14.32
C LEU A 30 1.37 0.08 15.51
N SER A 31 0.83 0.39 16.68
CA SER A 31 1.64 0.65 17.87
C SER A 31 2.23 -0.62 18.46
N LYS A 32 1.67 -1.78 18.17
CA LYS A 32 2.21 -3.06 18.62
C LYS A 32 3.27 -3.54 17.63
N ARG A 33 4.33 -4.13 18.16
CA ARG A 33 5.35 -4.74 17.32
C ARG A 33 4.77 -5.97 16.64
N MET A 34 4.90 -6.03 15.34
CA MET A 34 4.56 -7.21 14.58
C MET A 34 5.85 -7.94 14.18
N ASP A 35 5.71 -9.12 13.62
CA ASP A 35 6.84 -9.87 13.10
C ASP A 35 7.63 -9.01 12.12
N LYS A 36 8.96 -9.07 12.18
CA LYS A 36 9.83 -8.26 11.34
C LYS A 36 9.63 -8.50 9.85
N TYR A 37 9.37 -9.74 9.46
CA TYR A 37 9.08 -10.05 8.06
C TYR A 37 7.80 -9.38 7.61
N LEU A 38 6.79 -9.39 8.47
CA LEU A 38 5.52 -8.77 8.17
C LEU A 38 5.67 -7.24 8.09
N GLU A 39 6.40 -6.63 9.03
CA GLU A 39 6.68 -5.21 8.99
C GLU A 39 7.37 -4.79 7.69
N LEU A 40 8.39 -5.56 7.30
CA LEU A 40 9.13 -5.26 6.09
C LEU A 40 8.26 -5.42 4.85
N ALA A 41 7.43 -6.46 4.81
CA ALA A 41 6.51 -6.69 3.71
C ALA A 41 5.49 -5.56 3.58
N VAL A 42 4.93 -5.11 4.69
CA VAL A 42 3.98 -3.98 4.72
C VAL A 42 4.68 -2.70 4.24
N TYR A 43 5.85 -2.43 4.76
CA TYR A 43 6.62 -1.24 4.39
C TYR A 43 6.89 -1.21 2.88
N ARG A 44 7.39 -2.32 2.33
CA ARG A 44 7.71 -2.41 0.91
C ARG A 44 6.47 -2.30 0.03
N THR A 45 5.37 -2.90 0.47
CA THR A 45 4.10 -2.81 -0.24
C THR A 45 3.62 -1.35 -0.31
N VAL A 46 3.65 -0.66 0.81
CA VAL A 46 3.29 0.77 0.84
C VAL A 46 4.20 1.57 -0.09
N GLN A 47 5.51 1.33 -0.01
CA GLN A 47 6.48 2.03 -0.83
C GLN A 47 6.22 1.82 -2.33
N GLU A 48 5.94 0.59 -2.75
CA GLU A 48 5.65 0.30 -4.15
C GLU A 48 4.33 0.93 -4.61
N LEU A 49 3.29 0.87 -3.76
CA LEU A 49 2.00 1.47 -4.09
C LEU A 49 2.10 3.00 -4.21
N VAL A 50 2.80 3.64 -3.30
CA VAL A 50 3.02 5.09 -3.37
C VAL A 50 3.83 5.45 -4.62
N THR A 51 4.87 4.68 -4.92
CA THR A 51 5.67 4.88 -6.13
C THR A 51 4.81 4.79 -7.38
N ASN A 52 3.91 3.81 -7.45
CA ASN A 52 3.00 3.67 -8.59
C ASN A 52 2.09 4.89 -8.74
N VAL A 53 1.57 5.42 -7.65
CA VAL A 53 0.75 6.64 -7.70
C VAL A 53 1.56 7.81 -8.23
N VAL A 54 2.74 8.04 -7.67
CA VAL A 54 3.59 9.18 -8.04
C VAL A 54 4.01 9.10 -9.50
N LYS A 55 4.38 7.91 -9.99
CA LYS A 55 4.92 7.77 -11.34
C LYS A 55 3.87 7.58 -12.43
N HIS A 56 2.75 6.96 -12.11
CA HIS A 56 1.85 6.47 -13.16
C HIS A 56 0.41 6.95 -13.08
N ALA A 57 -0.06 7.38 -11.92
CA ALA A 57 -1.48 7.70 -11.76
C ALA A 57 -1.87 9.08 -12.28
N LYS A 58 -0.91 9.98 -12.47
CA LYS A 58 -1.18 11.39 -12.80
C LYS A 58 -2.18 12.02 -11.83
N ALA A 59 -2.05 11.66 -10.56
CA ALA A 59 -2.92 12.15 -9.51
C ALA A 59 -2.36 13.44 -8.92
N THR A 60 -3.23 14.26 -8.34
CA THR A 60 -2.83 15.42 -7.55
C THR A 60 -2.92 15.15 -6.06
N LYS A 61 -3.72 14.17 -5.68
CA LYS A 61 -3.91 13.78 -4.28
C LYS A 61 -3.98 12.27 -4.15
N ALA A 62 -3.40 11.76 -3.07
CA ALA A 62 -3.53 10.36 -2.72
C ALA A 62 -3.58 10.20 -1.21
N LYS A 63 -4.28 9.17 -0.77
CA LYS A 63 -4.43 8.86 0.65
C LYS A 63 -3.97 7.44 0.87
N ILE A 64 -3.11 7.26 1.87
CA ILE A 64 -2.60 5.96 2.25
C ILE A 64 -3.11 5.66 3.66
N GLU A 65 -3.86 4.56 3.79
CA GLU A 65 -4.37 4.11 5.08
C GLU A 65 -3.79 2.75 5.38
N VAL A 66 -3.20 2.59 6.56
CA VAL A 66 -2.68 1.30 7.02
C VAL A 66 -3.29 1.02 8.39
N THR A 67 -4.06 -0.04 8.49
CA THR A 67 -4.76 -0.42 9.70
C THR A 67 -4.32 -1.81 10.15
N GLY A 68 -3.84 -1.91 11.38
CA GLY A 68 -3.44 -3.17 11.98
C GLY A 68 -4.46 -3.64 13.01
N THR A 69 -4.78 -4.92 12.96
CA THR A 69 -5.57 -5.61 13.99
C THR A 69 -4.80 -6.86 14.40
N PRO A 70 -5.21 -7.55 15.49
CA PRO A 70 -4.54 -8.81 15.83
C PRO A 70 -4.63 -9.88 14.73
N GLU A 71 -5.61 -9.79 13.85
CA GLU A 71 -5.86 -10.80 12.83
C GLU A 71 -5.24 -10.48 11.48
N GLN A 72 -5.12 -9.19 11.14
CA GLN A 72 -4.68 -8.82 9.80
C GLN A 72 -4.19 -7.38 9.74
N ILE A 73 -3.53 -7.07 8.64
CA ILE A 73 -3.14 -5.71 8.31
C ILE A 73 -3.81 -5.34 6.99
N GLU A 74 -4.45 -4.18 6.95
CA GLU A 74 -5.05 -3.65 5.74
C GLU A 74 -4.28 -2.44 5.27
N ILE A 75 -3.95 -2.42 3.99
CA ILE A 75 -3.31 -1.28 3.33
C ILE A 75 -4.27 -0.81 2.25
N ARG A 76 -4.58 0.48 2.27
CA ARG A 76 -5.48 1.06 1.29
C ARG A 76 -4.84 2.31 0.71
N VAL A 77 -4.70 2.35 -0.61
CA VAL A 77 -4.15 3.51 -1.30
C VAL A 77 -5.19 4.01 -2.28
N ILE A 78 -5.61 5.25 -2.09
CA ILE A 78 -6.65 5.89 -2.88
C ILE A 78 -6.05 7.10 -3.57
N ASP A 79 -6.14 7.18 -4.90
CA ASP A 79 -5.70 8.35 -5.62
C ASP A 79 -6.82 8.90 -6.51
N ASN A 80 -6.68 10.16 -6.88
CA ASN A 80 -7.64 10.86 -7.75
C ASN A 80 -7.13 10.99 -9.18
N GLY A 81 -6.25 10.08 -9.61
CA GLY A 81 -5.64 10.14 -10.93
C GLY A 81 -6.55 9.64 -12.04
N MET A 82 -5.94 9.30 -13.15
CA MET A 82 -6.66 8.86 -14.36
C MET A 82 -7.24 7.46 -14.26
N GLY A 83 -7.06 6.82 -13.13
CA GLY A 83 -7.34 5.41 -13.00
C GLY A 83 -6.16 4.60 -13.53
N MET A 84 -6.16 3.32 -13.15
CA MET A 84 -5.10 2.42 -13.58
C MET A 84 -5.40 1.92 -14.98
N ILE A 85 -4.45 2.07 -15.88
CA ILE A 85 -4.59 1.55 -17.22
C ILE A 85 -4.32 0.06 -17.18
N VAL A 86 -5.37 -0.72 -17.36
CA VAL A 86 -5.23 -2.15 -17.59
C VAL A 86 -5.01 -2.32 -19.09
N SER A 87 -4.00 -3.07 -19.49
CA SER A 87 -3.71 -3.28 -20.91
C SER A 87 -4.90 -3.92 -21.62
N LYS A 88 -4.92 -3.82 -22.96
CA LYS A 88 -5.99 -4.41 -23.75
C LYS A 88 -6.18 -5.91 -23.51
N GLU A 89 -5.12 -6.58 -23.07
CA GLU A 89 -5.18 -8.00 -22.73
C GLU A 89 -5.57 -8.24 -21.29
N GLY A 90 -5.95 -7.22 -20.55
CA GLY A 90 -6.32 -7.33 -19.16
C GLY A 90 -5.14 -7.49 -18.21
N LYS A 91 -3.94 -7.22 -18.66
CA LYS A 91 -2.74 -7.33 -17.84
C LYS A 91 -2.49 -6.06 -17.05
N GLU A 92 -2.18 -6.24 -15.78
CA GLU A 92 -1.78 -5.15 -14.92
C GLU A 92 -0.33 -4.72 -15.20
N GLY A 93 0.04 -3.52 -14.77
CA GLY A 93 1.42 -3.06 -14.85
C GLY A 93 2.35 -3.95 -14.03
N ILE A 94 3.64 -3.91 -14.38
CA ILE A 94 4.67 -4.76 -13.78
C ILE A 94 4.70 -4.62 -12.25
N GLY A 95 4.55 -3.40 -11.74
CA GLY A 95 4.57 -3.14 -10.29
C GLY A 95 3.46 -3.88 -9.56
N LEU A 96 2.25 -3.92 -10.13
CA LEU A 96 1.13 -4.59 -9.48
C LEU A 96 1.23 -6.10 -9.55
N ALA A 97 1.74 -6.64 -10.65
CA ALA A 97 1.97 -8.08 -10.74
C ALA A 97 2.95 -8.54 -9.65
N SER A 98 4.01 -7.77 -9.43
CA SER A 98 4.97 -8.04 -8.37
C SER A 98 4.33 -7.98 -6.98
N ILE A 99 3.50 -6.97 -6.73
CA ILE A 99 2.79 -6.83 -5.46
C ILE A 99 1.87 -8.03 -5.23
N ARG A 100 1.08 -8.41 -6.24
CA ARG A 100 0.18 -9.57 -6.12
C ARG A 100 0.93 -10.84 -5.78
N SER A 101 2.08 -11.07 -6.43
CA SER A 101 2.89 -12.27 -6.17
C SER A 101 3.40 -12.29 -4.73
N LYS A 102 3.92 -11.17 -4.25
CA LYS A 102 4.43 -11.06 -2.88
C LYS A 102 3.33 -11.23 -1.84
N ILE A 103 2.18 -10.61 -2.07
CA ILE A 103 1.07 -10.69 -1.12
C ILE A 103 0.48 -12.10 -1.08
N LYS A 104 0.42 -12.77 -2.22
CA LYS A 104 -0.03 -14.15 -2.29
C LYS A 104 0.86 -15.07 -1.43
N LEU A 105 2.17 -14.85 -1.44
CA LEU A 105 3.09 -15.63 -0.61
C LEU A 105 2.85 -15.43 0.89
N LEU A 106 2.22 -14.32 1.25
CA LEU A 106 1.85 -14.02 2.64
C LEU A 106 0.42 -14.42 2.95
N ASN A 107 -0.23 -15.17 2.06
CA ASN A 107 -1.63 -15.56 2.16
C ASN A 107 -2.58 -14.36 2.19
N GLY A 108 -2.15 -13.26 1.63
CA GLY A 108 -2.95 -12.05 1.54
C GLY A 108 -3.70 -11.93 0.24
N THR A 109 -4.47 -10.85 0.12
CA THR A 109 -5.27 -10.55 -1.07
C THR A 109 -5.02 -9.13 -1.52
N VAL A 110 -5.18 -8.89 -2.82
CA VAL A 110 -5.08 -7.57 -3.41
C VAL A 110 -6.33 -7.33 -4.24
N SER A 111 -7.02 -6.23 -3.97
CA SER A 111 -8.20 -5.82 -4.73
C SER A 111 -7.95 -4.44 -5.32
N ILE A 112 -8.30 -4.26 -6.59
CA ILE A 112 -8.07 -3.00 -7.29
C ILE A 112 -9.39 -2.54 -7.89
N HIS A 113 -9.76 -1.29 -7.57
CA HIS A 113 -10.93 -0.64 -8.15
C HIS A 113 -10.44 0.62 -8.87
N SER A 114 -10.56 0.64 -10.17
CA SER A 114 -10.07 1.75 -10.97
C SER A 114 -11.18 2.33 -11.84
N ASN A 115 -11.25 3.65 -11.86
CA ASN A 115 -12.23 4.38 -12.66
C ASN A 115 -11.52 5.61 -13.23
N THR A 116 -11.64 5.82 -14.54
CA THR A 116 -10.99 6.94 -15.20
C THR A 116 -11.50 8.30 -14.73
N GLU A 117 -12.69 8.35 -14.14
CA GLU A 117 -13.27 9.59 -13.62
C GLU A 117 -12.92 9.84 -12.15
N SER A 118 -12.80 8.80 -11.35
CA SER A 118 -12.64 8.94 -9.89
C SER A 118 -11.30 8.46 -9.35
N GLY A 119 -10.45 7.87 -10.19
CA GLY A 119 -9.13 7.41 -9.78
C GLY A 119 -9.07 5.94 -9.44
N THR A 120 -8.12 5.57 -8.62
CA THR A 120 -7.84 4.16 -8.29
C THR A 120 -7.81 3.95 -6.79
N THR A 121 -8.40 2.85 -6.34
CA THR A 121 -8.28 2.36 -4.97
C THR A 121 -7.65 0.97 -5.00
N VAL A 122 -6.52 0.82 -4.33
CA VAL A 122 -5.86 -0.47 -4.16
C VAL A 122 -6.00 -0.88 -2.70
N GLU A 123 -6.53 -2.07 -2.45
CA GLU A 123 -6.69 -2.62 -1.11
C GLU A 123 -5.88 -3.90 -0.99
N VAL A 124 -5.05 -3.96 0.05
CA VAL A 124 -4.24 -5.13 0.35
C VAL A 124 -4.57 -5.59 1.75
N VAL A 125 -4.84 -6.87 1.91
CA VAL A 125 -5.09 -7.47 3.22
C VAL A 125 -4.06 -8.58 3.43
N ILE A 126 -3.31 -8.49 4.51
CA ILE A 126 -2.29 -9.48 4.86
C ILE A 126 -2.65 -10.07 6.23
N PRO A 127 -2.90 -11.39 6.32
CA PRO A 127 -3.17 -12.01 7.62
C PRO A 127 -1.97 -11.87 8.55
N ASN A 128 -2.24 -11.58 9.80
CA ASN A 128 -1.22 -11.61 10.82
C ASN A 128 -1.19 -13.03 11.38
N THR A 129 -0.18 -13.80 10.97
CA THR A 129 -0.09 -15.21 11.32
C THR A 129 0.80 -15.49 12.54
N ASN A 130 1.33 -14.44 13.16
CA ASN A 130 2.17 -14.61 14.33
C ASN A 130 1.28 -14.83 15.57
N PRO A 131 1.25 -16.06 16.14
CA PRO A 131 0.36 -16.35 17.26
C PRO A 131 0.76 -15.65 18.55
N ASN A 132 1.95 -15.11 18.64
CA ASN A 132 2.45 -14.42 19.83
C ASN A 132 2.21 -12.93 19.79
N TYR A 133 1.44 -12.48 18.82
CA TYR A 133 1.27 -11.09 18.57
C TYR A 133 -0.07 -10.54 19.01
#